data_c99da4ff19b89c1afa24c0ecff3500c0
#
_entry.id   c99da4ff19b89c1afa24c0ecff3500c0
#
_cell.length_a   1.000
_cell.length_b   1.000
_cell.length_c   1.000
_cell.angle_alpha   90.00
_cell.angle_beta   90.00
_cell.angle_gamma   90.00
#
_symmetry.space_group_name_H-M   'P 1'
#
loop_
_entity.id
_entity.type
_entity.pdbx_description
1 polymer ?
#
loop_
_entity_poly.entity_id
_entity_poly.type
_entity_poly.pdbx_seq_one_letter_code
_entity_poly.pdbx_strand_id
1 'polypeptide(L)'
;MIIQKKIKLYINSLMKLNKNLFFDQKKCPICEEKDFINLGNVDGVHSDLLNLCDLLKCKNCKHFFLSKMPQENYLKDLYNSHSKYLFKKPHIENLKKKDFMKNKLKKENFQPNHWIFKNMKNDKKGNYLEIGPGECSLLKTFRNHGWHAEGYELQKRIQIEGVVHDIEKISKKNKNVLVFHDILEHVVDPVSFLKKFSGQQSKGDKLFLAYPNSSSFNARILKGKWRMVAPLSHLNFFSISSTKILLERCGYKPLIIKETSFVYIKKLVRSILRLPITFTLDLFSLKFSQAFKRFPEILFNILDLLKGDQMLVIAIKK
;
A
#
# COMPACT_ATOMS: atom_id res chain seq x y z
N MET A 1 -18.23 1.11 -17.25
CA MET A 1 -17.86 0.31 -18.44
C MET A 1 -17.17 1.14 -19.54
N ILE A 2 -17.75 2.24 -20.05
CA ILE A 2 -17.17 3.07 -21.14
C ILE A 2 -15.82 3.71 -20.75
N ILE A 3 -15.69 4.23 -19.53
CA ILE A 3 -14.45 4.85 -19.03
C ILE A 3 -13.32 3.83 -18.91
N GLN A 4 -13.59 2.64 -18.40
CA GLN A 4 -12.60 1.55 -18.32
C GLN A 4 -12.12 1.12 -19.71
N LYS A 5 -13.02 1.06 -20.70
CA LYS A 5 -12.68 0.73 -22.09
C LYS A 5 -11.80 1.82 -22.74
N LYS A 6 -12.04 3.09 -22.46
CA LYS A 6 -11.20 4.22 -22.94
C LYS A 6 -9.81 4.21 -22.30
N ILE A 7 -9.73 3.91 -20.98
CA ILE A 7 -8.45 3.77 -20.26
C ILE A 7 -7.65 2.61 -20.84
N LYS A 8 -8.29 1.46 -21.05
CA LYS A 8 -7.68 0.27 -21.64
C LYS A 8 -7.11 0.58 -23.05
N LEU A 9 -7.88 1.27 -23.90
CA LEU A 9 -7.44 1.68 -25.25
C LEU A 9 -6.26 2.66 -25.17
N TYR A 10 -6.28 3.64 -24.28
CA TYR A 10 -5.21 4.63 -24.13
C TYR A 10 -3.92 3.99 -23.60
N ILE A 11 -4.01 3.16 -22.57
CA ILE A 11 -2.87 2.44 -22.03
C ILE A 11 -2.31 1.45 -23.06
N ASN A 12 -3.17 0.74 -23.80
CA ASN A 12 -2.75 -0.14 -24.91
C ASN A 12 -2.05 0.64 -26.04
N SER A 13 -2.51 1.88 -26.35
CA SER A 13 -1.84 2.72 -27.35
C SER A 13 -0.46 3.18 -26.88
N LEU A 14 -0.31 3.55 -25.60
CA LEU A 14 0.98 3.92 -25.03
C LEU A 14 1.96 2.76 -25.01
N MET A 15 1.51 1.54 -24.74
CA MET A 15 2.38 0.36 -24.66
C MET A 15 2.74 -0.22 -26.04
N LYS A 16 1.86 -0.11 -27.03
CA LYS A 16 2.21 -0.42 -28.42
C LYS A 16 3.30 0.50 -28.97
N LEU A 17 3.38 1.73 -28.45
CA LEU A 17 4.33 2.74 -28.89
C LEU A 17 5.71 2.65 -28.24
N ASN A 18 5.88 1.92 -27.10
CA ASN A 18 7.18 1.99 -26.41
C ASN A 18 7.48 0.75 -25.53
N LYS A 19 8.09 -0.27 -26.13
CA LYS A 19 8.62 -1.46 -25.42
C LYS A 19 9.64 -1.11 -24.32
N ASN A 20 10.18 0.12 -24.33
CA ASN A 20 11.20 0.60 -23.40
C ASN A 20 10.64 1.18 -22.08
N LEU A 21 9.31 1.16 -21.87
CA LEU A 21 8.70 1.67 -20.62
C LEU A 21 8.84 0.71 -19.44
N PHE A 22 9.21 -0.53 -19.70
CA PHE A 22 9.37 -1.58 -18.69
C PHE A 22 10.70 -2.30 -18.87
N PHE A 23 11.22 -2.82 -17.77
CA PHE A 23 12.39 -3.69 -17.76
C PHE A 23 12.11 -4.98 -16.98
N ASP A 24 12.85 -6.05 -17.31
CA ASP A 24 12.77 -7.31 -16.61
C ASP A 24 13.51 -7.24 -15.27
N GLN A 25 12.83 -7.63 -14.19
CA GLN A 25 13.40 -7.64 -12.86
C GLN A 25 14.27 -8.90 -12.68
N LYS A 26 15.60 -8.73 -12.70
CA LYS A 26 16.57 -9.83 -12.68
C LYS A 26 17.06 -10.20 -11.27
N LYS A 27 16.74 -9.41 -10.25
CA LYS A 27 17.13 -9.66 -8.86
C LYS A 27 16.06 -9.16 -7.90
N CYS A 28 15.97 -9.76 -6.73
CA CYS A 28 15.05 -9.31 -5.69
C CYS A 28 15.35 -7.85 -5.29
N PRO A 29 14.38 -6.94 -5.32
CA PRO A 29 14.61 -5.53 -4.98
C PRO A 29 14.98 -5.31 -3.51
N ILE A 30 14.79 -6.33 -2.65
CA ILE A 30 15.08 -6.21 -1.21
C ILE A 30 16.42 -6.82 -0.83
N CYS A 31 16.74 -8.06 -1.25
CA CYS A 31 17.95 -8.76 -0.83
C CYS A 31 18.93 -9.09 -1.97
N GLU A 32 18.60 -8.68 -3.20
CA GLU A 32 19.39 -8.86 -4.42
C GLU A 32 19.60 -10.31 -4.86
N GLU A 33 18.93 -11.28 -4.22
CA GLU A 33 18.90 -12.67 -4.62
C GLU A 33 18.38 -12.81 -6.06
N LYS A 34 18.95 -13.75 -6.82
CA LYS A 34 18.57 -14.01 -8.22
C LYS A 34 17.71 -15.27 -8.39
N ASP A 35 17.45 -15.99 -7.29
CA ASP A 35 16.71 -17.24 -7.31
C ASP A 35 15.26 -17.01 -6.85
N PHE A 36 14.31 -17.30 -7.75
CA PHE A 36 12.89 -16.99 -7.59
C PHE A 36 12.01 -18.20 -7.85
N ILE A 37 10.84 -18.21 -7.25
CA ILE A 37 9.72 -19.07 -7.60
C ILE A 37 8.72 -18.24 -8.39
N ASN A 38 8.39 -18.66 -9.60
CA ASN A 38 7.30 -18.07 -10.37
C ASN A 38 5.97 -18.52 -9.76
N LEU A 39 5.16 -17.56 -9.30
CA LEU A 39 3.84 -17.78 -8.69
C LEU A 39 2.70 -17.73 -9.73
N GLY A 40 3.03 -17.54 -11.00
CA GLY A 40 2.10 -17.46 -12.10
C GLY A 40 1.79 -16.03 -12.53
N ASN A 41 1.02 -15.96 -13.60
CA ASN A 41 0.64 -14.72 -14.24
C ASN A 41 -0.20 -13.83 -13.31
N VAL A 42 -0.03 -12.52 -13.46
CA VAL A 42 -0.79 -11.52 -12.69
C VAL A 42 -2.12 -11.27 -13.37
N ASP A 43 -3.20 -11.62 -12.67
CA ASP A 43 -4.58 -11.42 -13.11
C ASP A 43 -5.12 -10.13 -12.49
N GLY A 44 -5.25 -9.06 -13.27
CA GLY A 44 -5.69 -7.76 -12.76
C GLY A 44 -6.54 -6.97 -13.75
N VAL A 45 -7.12 -5.88 -13.27
CA VAL A 45 -7.99 -4.95 -14.04
C VAL A 45 -7.28 -4.38 -15.29
N HIS A 46 -5.96 -4.49 -15.34
CA HIS A 46 -5.09 -4.08 -16.44
C HIS A 46 -4.37 -5.28 -17.09
N SER A 47 -4.94 -6.48 -17.01
CA SER A 47 -4.35 -7.74 -17.47
C SER A 47 -3.85 -7.72 -18.93
N ASP A 48 -4.50 -6.95 -19.81
CA ASP A 48 -4.08 -6.85 -21.21
C ASP A 48 -2.74 -6.13 -21.40
N LEU A 49 -2.34 -5.33 -20.42
CA LEU A 49 -1.04 -4.65 -20.37
C LEU A 49 0.06 -5.56 -19.87
N LEU A 50 -0.32 -6.57 -19.10
CA LEU A 50 0.56 -7.35 -18.27
C LEU A 50 0.42 -8.86 -18.52
N ASN A 51 -0.21 -9.27 -19.61
CA ASN A 51 -0.25 -10.68 -20.05
C ASN A 51 1.15 -11.33 -20.14
N LEU A 52 2.21 -10.52 -19.93
CA LEU A 52 3.62 -10.91 -19.90
C LEU A 52 4.27 -10.66 -18.52
N CYS A 53 3.50 -10.34 -17.48
CA CYS A 53 4.03 -10.08 -16.14
C CYS A 53 3.63 -11.19 -15.17
N ASP A 54 4.62 -11.82 -14.57
CA ASP A 54 4.44 -12.81 -13.52
C ASP A 54 4.68 -12.21 -12.13
N LEU A 55 4.04 -12.80 -11.13
CA LEU A 55 4.37 -12.57 -9.75
C LEU A 55 5.51 -13.52 -9.36
N LEU A 56 6.62 -12.96 -8.92
CA LEU A 56 7.80 -13.70 -8.48
C LEU A 56 7.90 -13.69 -6.95
N LYS A 57 8.41 -14.78 -6.38
CA LYS A 57 8.74 -14.90 -4.96
C LYS A 57 10.22 -15.20 -4.79
N CYS A 58 10.94 -14.31 -4.10
CA CYS A 58 12.33 -14.53 -3.74
C CYS A 58 12.49 -15.77 -2.85
N LYS A 59 13.41 -16.68 -3.19
CA LYS A 59 13.67 -17.88 -2.38
C LYS A 59 14.33 -17.55 -1.03
N ASN A 60 15.14 -16.51 -0.96
CA ASN A 60 15.79 -16.07 0.26
C ASN A 60 14.81 -15.32 1.19
N CYS A 61 14.46 -14.08 0.88
CA CYS A 61 13.71 -13.21 1.79
C CYS A 61 12.18 -13.36 1.69
N LYS A 62 11.66 -14.21 0.82
CA LYS A 62 10.23 -14.47 0.59
C LYS A 62 9.43 -13.23 0.14
N HIS A 63 10.11 -12.19 -0.33
CA HIS A 63 9.50 -11.01 -0.95
C HIS A 63 8.78 -11.40 -2.24
N PHE A 64 7.58 -10.85 -2.48
CA PHE A 64 6.92 -10.98 -3.77
C PHE A 64 7.10 -9.69 -4.56
N PHE A 65 7.30 -9.80 -5.86
CA PHE A 65 7.49 -8.66 -6.76
C PHE A 65 7.12 -9.03 -8.19
N LEU A 66 6.86 -8.02 -8.99
CA LEU A 66 6.52 -8.23 -10.40
C LEU A 66 7.77 -8.56 -11.22
N SER A 67 7.65 -9.46 -12.20
CA SER A 67 8.73 -9.83 -13.12
C SER A 67 9.12 -8.70 -14.07
N LYS A 68 8.20 -7.75 -14.31
CA LYS A 68 8.42 -6.53 -15.10
C LYS A 68 8.14 -5.31 -14.26
N MET A 69 9.10 -4.38 -14.22
CA MET A 69 9.02 -3.12 -13.50
C MET A 69 8.91 -1.94 -14.47
N PRO A 70 8.08 -0.94 -14.19
CA PRO A 70 8.05 0.28 -14.99
C PRO A 70 9.32 1.10 -14.79
N GLN A 71 9.71 1.86 -15.81
CA GLN A 71 10.73 2.91 -15.65
C GLN A 71 10.24 3.99 -14.68
N GLU A 72 11.13 4.51 -13.83
CA GLU A 72 10.74 5.51 -12.80
C GLU A 72 10.08 6.76 -13.38
N ASN A 73 10.59 7.26 -14.52
CA ASN A 73 10.01 8.44 -15.17
C ASN A 73 8.58 8.15 -15.66
N TYR A 74 8.36 6.98 -16.27
CA TYR A 74 7.03 6.57 -16.69
C TYR A 74 6.07 6.45 -15.49
N LEU A 75 6.54 5.90 -14.37
CA LEU A 75 5.75 5.78 -13.15
C LEU A 75 5.38 7.16 -12.60
N LYS A 76 6.33 8.12 -12.57
CA LYS A 76 6.07 9.51 -12.14
C LYS A 76 5.03 10.20 -13.03
N ASP A 77 5.13 10.05 -14.34
CA ASP A 77 4.17 10.61 -15.29
C ASP A 77 2.78 10.00 -15.12
N LEU A 78 2.72 8.70 -14.87
CA LEU A 78 1.49 7.98 -14.61
C LEU A 78 0.79 8.50 -13.35
N TYR A 79 1.55 8.72 -12.26
CA TYR A 79 1.01 9.29 -11.01
C TYR A 79 0.55 10.74 -11.16
N ASN A 80 1.26 11.57 -11.92
CA ASN A 80 0.90 12.98 -12.12
C ASN A 80 -0.29 13.16 -13.09
N SER A 81 -0.30 12.41 -14.20
CA SER A 81 -1.27 12.60 -15.28
C SER A 81 -2.52 11.76 -15.11
N HIS A 82 -2.39 10.54 -14.54
CA HIS A 82 -3.40 9.49 -14.57
C HIS A 82 -3.75 8.91 -13.21
N SER A 83 -3.31 9.51 -12.11
CA SER A 83 -3.56 9.01 -10.75
C SER A 83 -5.05 8.78 -10.44
N LYS A 84 -5.96 9.58 -11.04
CA LYS A 84 -7.42 9.36 -10.93
C LYS A 84 -7.90 8.01 -11.49
N TYR A 85 -7.09 7.36 -12.32
CA TYR A 85 -7.40 6.07 -12.95
C TYR A 85 -6.69 4.91 -12.26
N LEU A 86 -5.53 5.15 -11.65
CA LEU A 86 -4.80 4.16 -10.85
C LEU A 86 -5.47 3.92 -9.51
N PHE A 87 -6.00 4.97 -8.91
CA PHE A 87 -6.68 4.92 -7.63
C PHE A 87 -8.17 5.16 -7.83
N LYS A 88 -9.02 4.23 -7.37
CA LYS A 88 -10.48 4.41 -7.40
C LYS A 88 -10.83 5.73 -6.70
N LYS A 89 -11.26 6.73 -7.46
CA LYS A 89 -11.74 8.07 -7.08
C LYS A 89 -10.87 8.79 -6.03
N PRO A 90 -10.31 9.94 -6.36
CA PRO A 90 -9.75 10.81 -5.33
C PRO A 90 -10.91 11.30 -4.44
N HIS A 91 -10.83 11.01 -3.15
CA HIS A 91 -11.73 11.57 -2.14
C HIS A 91 -11.52 13.09 -1.93
N ILE A 92 -10.98 13.81 -2.91
CA ILE A 92 -10.67 15.24 -2.79
C ILE A 92 -11.94 16.08 -2.58
N GLU A 93 -13.09 15.67 -3.13
CA GLU A 93 -14.38 16.35 -2.90
C GLU A 93 -14.82 16.34 -1.43
N ASN A 94 -14.33 15.39 -0.63
CA ASN A 94 -14.65 15.28 0.80
C ASN A 94 -13.74 16.11 1.72
N LEU A 95 -12.64 16.69 1.20
CA LEU A 95 -11.75 17.56 2.00
C LEU A 95 -12.42 18.85 2.47
N LYS A 96 -13.54 19.25 1.82
CA LYS A 96 -14.33 20.44 2.20
C LYS A 96 -15.37 20.18 3.29
N LYS A 97 -15.62 18.93 3.70
CA LYS A 97 -16.56 18.62 4.78
C LYS A 97 -15.83 18.62 6.12
N LYS A 98 -16.10 19.67 6.89
CA LYS A 98 -15.69 19.81 8.29
C LYS A 98 -16.04 18.55 9.11
N ASP A 99 -15.16 18.16 10.05
CA ASP A 99 -15.37 17.16 11.11
C ASP A 99 -15.33 15.67 10.77
N PHE A 100 -14.86 15.29 9.60
CA PHE A 100 -14.72 13.87 9.24
C PHE A 100 -13.76 13.11 10.18
N MET A 101 -12.73 13.78 10.70
CA MET A 101 -11.68 13.17 11.54
C MET A 101 -12.09 12.87 12.98
N LYS A 102 -12.85 13.75 13.63
CA LYS A 102 -13.29 13.50 15.03
C LYS A 102 -14.13 12.24 15.20
N ASN A 103 -14.96 11.95 14.18
CA ASN A 103 -15.84 10.78 14.19
C ASN A 103 -15.15 9.49 13.70
N LYS A 104 -14.17 9.58 12.81
CA LYS A 104 -13.48 8.41 12.24
C LYS A 104 -12.42 7.85 13.18
N LEU A 105 -11.66 8.69 13.89
CA LEU A 105 -10.70 8.25 14.91
C LEU A 105 -11.36 7.56 16.11
N LYS A 106 -12.61 7.93 16.46
CA LYS A 106 -13.35 7.31 17.57
C LYS A 106 -13.96 5.93 17.23
N LYS A 107 -14.19 5.61 15.95
CA LYS A 107 -14.94 4.40 15.55
C LYS A 107 -14.11 3.21 15.11
N GLU A 108 -12.81 3.38 14.80
CA GLU A 108 -12.06 2.34 14.10
C GLU A 108 -10.73 2.05 14.78
N ASN A 109 -10.73 1.12 15.73
CA ASN A 109 -9.56 0.71 16.54
C ASN A 109 -8.38 0.09 15.75
N PHE A 110 -8.43 -0.02 14.43
CA PHE A 110 -7.45 -0.74 13.62
C PHE A 110 -7.02 -0.08 12.30
N GLN A 111 -7.30 1.20 12.09
CA GLN A 111 -6.71 1.88 10.94
C GLN A 111 -5.22 2.18 11.20
N PRO A 112 -4.34 2.06 10.18
CA PRO A 112 -2.92 2.37 10.31
C PRO A 112 -2.67 3.75 10.91
N ASN A 113 -3.41 4.77 10.48
CA ASN A 113 -3.29 6.13 10.99
C ASN A 113 -3.56 6.22 12.50
N HIS A 114 -4.61 5.56 12.99
CA HIS A 114 -4.90 5.52 14.42
C HIS A 114 -3.82 4.77 15.20
N TRP A 115 -3.33 3.66 14.65
CA TRP A 115 -2.28 2.88 15.28
C TRP A 115 -0.96 3.65 15.36
N ILE A 116 -0.54 4.33 14.28
CA ILE A 116 0.64 5.19 14.25
C ILE A 116 0.50 6.28 15.32
N PHE A 117 -0.60 7.03 15.31
CA PHE A 117 -0.83 8.11 16.27
C PHE A 117 -0.85 7.61 17.71
N LYS A 118 -1.52 6.49 18.01
CA LYS A 118 -1.57 5.88 19.34
C LYS A 118 -0.19 5.54 19.88
N ASN A 119 0.72 5.07 19.04
CA ASN A 119 2.08 4.71 19.45
C ASN A 119 3.04 5.91 19.58
N MET A 120 2.58 7.11 19.20
CA MET A 120 3.37 8.33 19.19
C MET A 120 2.84 9.44 20.09
N LYS A 121 1.55 9.39 20.50
CA LYS A 121 0.87 10.50 21.18
C LYS A 121 1.57 10.97 22.45
N ASN A 122 2.30 10.09 23.13
CA ASN A 122 3.02 10.36 24.38
C ASN A 122 4.51 10.67 24.16
N ASP A 123 5.01 10.61 22.92
CA ASP A 123 6.39 10.93 22.64
C ASP A 123 6.64 12.44 22.73
N LYS A 124 7.91 12.80 23.03
CA LYS A 124 8.37 14.20 22.94
C LYS A 124 8.12 14.74 21.55
N LYS A 125 7.48 15.91 21.46
CA LYS A 125 7.18 16.55 20.18
C LYS A 125 8.46 16.94 19.45
N GLY A 126 8.46 16.72 18.13
CA GLY A 126 9.61 16.97 17.25
C GLY A 126 9.18 17.12 15.80
N ASN A 127 10.08 16.82 14.89
CA ASN A 127 9.84 16.90 13.45
C ASN A 127 9.29 15.57 12.93
N TYR A 128 8.15 15.64 12.28
CA TYR A 128 7.44 14.54 11.65
C TYR A 128 7.46 14.72 10.13
N LEU A 129 7.79 13.68 9.38
CA LEU A 129 7.72 13.66 7.92
C LEU A 129 6.88 12.48 7.45
N GLU A 130 5.85 12.76 6.68
CA GLU A 130 5.01 11.76 6.01
C GLU A 130 5.27 11.75 4.52
N ILE A 131 5.62 10.58 3.98
CA ILE A 131 5.83 10.37 2.56
C ILE A 131 4.52 9.85 1.97
N GLY A 132 3.98 10.56 0.97
CA GLY A 132 2.70 10.26 0.35
C GLY A 132 1.50 10.49 1.29
N PRO A 133 1.35 11.67 1.92
CA PRO A 133 0.29 11.91 2.91
C PRO A 133 -1.13 11.85 2.32
N GLY A 134 -1.29 11.78 1.00
CA GLY A 134 -2.57 11.69 0.34
C GLY A 134 -3.56 12.77 0.81
N GLU A 135 -4.63 12.39 1.50
CA GLU A 135 -5.61 13.33 2.08
C GLU A 135 -5.07 14.11 3.31
N CYS A 136 -3.82 13.88 3.72
CA CYS A 136 -3.12 14.55 4.83
C CYS A 136 -3.83 14.42 6.19
N SER A 137 -4.62 13.38 6.38
CA SER A 137 -5.37 13.21 7.62
C SER A 137 -4.46 12.96 8.83
N LEU A 138 -3.43 12.13 8.66
CA LEU A 138 -2.46 11.83 9.71
C LEU A 138 -1.55 13.05 9.95
N LEU A 139 -1.04 13.68 8.88
CA LEU A 139 -0.26 14.92 8.94
C LEU A 139 -0.96 16.00 9.77
N LYS A 140 -2.25 16.27 9.48
CA LYS A 140 -3.07 17.24 10.24
C LYS A 140 -3.24 16.84 11.69
N THR A 141 -3.42 15.55 11.95
CA THR A 141 -3.53 15.04 13.33
C THR A 141 -2.26 15.33 14.12
N PHE A 142 -1.08 15.08 13.56
CA PHE A 142 0.18 15.37 14.24
C PHE A 142 0.39 16.86 14.48
N ARG A 143 0.05 17.72 13.53
CA ARG A 143 0.09 19.19 13.72
C ARG A 143 -0.79 19.67 14.84
N ASN A 144 -2.03 19.19 14.88
CA ASN A 144 -3.00 19.55 15.92
C ASN A 144 -2.55 19.09 17.32
N HIS A 145 -1.56 18.21 17.40
CA HIS A 145 -0.96 17.73 18.64
C HIS A 145 0.45 18.31 18.89
N GLY A 146 0.80 19.41 18.20
CA GLY A 146 2.02 20.19 18.45
C GLY A 146 3.30 19.63 17.82
N TRP A 147 3.19 18.76 16.78
CA TRP A 147 4.34 18.31 16.02
C TRP A 147 4.65 19.27 14.85
N HIS A 148 5.91 19.45 14.56
CA HIS A 148 6.34 20.10 13.31
C HIS A 148 6.22 19.09 12.17
N ALA A 149 5.03 19.02 11.58
CA ALA A 149 4.72 17.99 10.59
C ALA A 149 4.79 18.52 9.15
N GLU A 150 5.61 17.85 8.34
CA GLU A 150 5.77 18.06 6.90
C GLU A 150 5.28 16.83 6.13
N GLY A 151 4.88 17.02 4.86
CA GLY A 151 4.54 15.96 3.93
C GLY A 151 5.30 16.12 2.61
N TYR A 152 5.71 15.01 2.02
CA TYR A 152 6.17 14.94 0.63
C TYR A 152 5.17 14.18 -0.21
N GLU A 153 4.58 14.83 -1.23
CA GLU A 153 3.56 14.24 -2.11
C GLU A 153 3.91 14.47 -3.58
N LEU A 154 4.03 13.38 -4.33
CA LEU A 154 4.36 13.44 -5.76
C LEU A 154 3.25 14.13 -6.59
N GLN A 155 1.98 13.98 -6.18
CA GLN A 155 0.83 14.53 -6.90
C GLN A 155 0.68 16.02 -6.64
N LYS A 156 1.08 16.86 -7.61
CA LYS A 156 1.03 18.32 -7.50
C LYS A 156 -0.37 18.93 -7.32
N ARG A 157 -1.43 18.16 -7.57
CA ARG A 157 -2.83 18.60 -7.34
C ARG A 157 -3.22 18.71 -5.86
N ILE A 158 -2.46 18.10 -4.97
CA ILE A 158 -2.69 18.15 -3.52
C ILE A 158 -1.98 19.38 -2.98
N GLN A 159 -2.73 20.50 -2.87
CA GLN A 159 -2.22 21.78 -2.39
C GLN A 159 -2.65 21.94 -0.91
N ILE A 160 -1.80 21.53 0.00
CA ILE A 160 -2.02 21.60 1.45
C ILE A 160 -0.77 22.21 2.08
N GLU A 161 -0.97 23.17 2.98
CA GLU A 161 0.12 23.81 3.71
C GLU A 161 1.08 22.77 4.32
N GLY A 162 2.41 22.99 4.16
CA GLY A 162 3.49 22.11 4.63
C GLY A 162 3.57 20.76 3.91
N VAL A 163 2.93 20.61 2.76
CA VAL A 163 3.18 19.54 1.81
C VAL A 163 4.02 20.09 0.67
N VAL A 164 5.15 19.46 0.42
CA VAL A 164 6.06 19.78 -0.70
C VAL A 164 5.97 18.72 -1.78
N HIS A 165 6.19 19.13 -3.04
CA HIS A 165 6.12 18.26 -4.23
C HIS A 165 7.49 17.99 -4.84
N ASP A 166 8.53 18.53 -4.21
CA ASP A 166 9.91 18.35 -4.59
C ASP A 166 10.66 17.86 -3.35
N ILE A 167 11.39 16.75 -3.49
CA ILE A 167 12.12 16.13 -2.39
C ILE A 167 13.20 17.08 -1.82
N GLU A 168 13.78 17.94 -2.67
CA GLU A 168 14.80 18.92 -2.27
C GLU A 168 14.23 20.05 -1.40
N LYS A 169 12.92 20.25 -1.43
CA LYS A 169 12.22 21.24 -0.60
C LYS A 169 11.83 20.73 0.78
N ILE A 170 12.05 19.45 1.07
CA ILE A 170 11.87 18.90 2.42
C ILE A 170 12.87 19.59 3.34
N SER A 171 12.41 20.05 4.49
CA SER A 171 13.27 20.66 5.51
C SER A 171 14.43 19.70 5.87
N LYS A 172 15.64 20.22 5.94
CA LYS A 172 16.86 19.44 6.30
C LYS A 172 17.00 19.18 7.80
N LYS A 173 16.01 19.57 8.61
CA LYS A 173 15.99 19.28 10.04
C LYS A 173 15.88 17.78 10.29
N ASN A 174 16.49 17.30 11.37
CA ASN A 174 16.37 15.90 11.79
C ASN A 174 14.90 15.47 11.91
N LYS A 175 14.54 14.32 11.36
CA LYS A 175 13.18 13.78 11.36
C LYS A 175 13.01 12.76 12.48
N ASN A 176 12.51 13.21 13.64
CA ASN A 176 12.26 12.33 14.78
C ASN A 176 11.29 11.19 14.44
N VAL A 177 10.39 11.46 13.49
CA VAL A 177 9.43 10.47 12.98
C VAL A 177 9.35 10.53 11.47
N LEU A 178 9.48 9.38 10.86
CA LEU A 178 9.33 9.18 9.42
C LEU A 178 8.24 8.14 9.17
N VAL A 179 7.29 8.45 8.28
CA VAL A 179 6.13 7.60 8.00
C VAL A 179 6.01 7.32 6.51
N PHE A 180 5.86 6.03 6.17
CA PHE A 180 5.48 5.53 4.84
C PHE A 180 4.24 4.67 5.01
N HIS A 181 3.09 5.17 4.61
CA HIS A 181 1.82 4.46 4.68
C HIS A 181 1.29 4.22 3.27
N ASP A 182 1.30 2.95 2.85
CA ASP A 182 0.95 2.50 1.49
C ASP A 182 1.79 3.24 0.41
N ILE A 183 3.13 3.17 0.54
CA ILE A 183 4.08 3.85 -0.34
C ILE A 183 5.14 2.90 -0.90
N LEU A 184 5.79 2.08 -0.07
CA LEU A 184 6.94 1.29 -0.50
C LEU A 184 6.57 0.18 -1.49
N GLU A 185 5.34 -0.26 -1.52
CA GLU A 185 4.81 -1.18 -2.53
C GLU A 185 4.69 -0.56 -3.92
N HIS A 186 4.68 0.76 -4.02
CA HIS A 186 4.52 1.50 -5.27
C HIS A 186 5.83 1.90 -5.94
N VAL A 187 6.96 1.78 -5.25
CA VAL A 187 8.26 2.24 -5.77
C VAL A 187 9.04 1.09 -6.41
N VAL A 188 9.84 1.41 -7.40
CA VAL A 188 10.65 0.42 -8.16
C VAL A 188 11.74 -0.19 -7.27
N ASP A 189 12.47 0.66 -6.54
CA ASP A 189 13.52 0.27 -5.60
C ASP A 189 13.21 0.77 -4.19
N PRO A 190 12.56 -0.05 -3.34
CA PRO A 190 12.18 0.34 -1.99
C PRO A 190 13.37 0.62 -1.07
N VAL A 191 14.51 -0.06 -1.28
CA VAL A 191 15.71 0.13 -0.45
C VAL A 191 16.31 1.50 -0.70
N SER A 192 16.58 1.83 -1.97
CA SER A 192 17.14 3.14 -2.35
C SER A 192 16.18 4.26 -2.01
N PHE A 193 14.86 4.05 -2.18
CA PHE A 193 13.85 5.04 -1.86
C PHE A 193 13.81 5.34 -0.36
N LEU A 194 13.78 4.33 0.51
CA LEU A 194 13.78 4.53 1.96
C LEU A 194 15.10 5.18 2.42
N LYS A 195 16.24 4.82 1.83
CA LYS A 195 17.54 5.40 2.15
C LYS A 195 17.61 6.91 1.90
N LYS A 196 16.92 7.44 0.89
CA LYS A 196 16.86 8.90 0.61
C LYS A 196 16.38 9.71 1.82
N PHE A 197 15.48 9.14 2.64
CA PHE A 197 14.93 9.82 3.81
C PHE A 197 15.60 9.40 5.13
N SER A 198 16.12 8.18 5.19
CA SER A 198 16.72 7.64 6.43
C SER A 198 17.96 8.41 6.88
N GLY A 199 18.65 9.09 5.97
CA GLY A 199 19.78 9.97 6.29
C GLY A 199 19.39 11.23 7.06
N GLN A 200 18.09 11.56 7.12
CA GLN A 200 17.57 12.70 7.90
C GLN A 200 17.16 12.30 9.32
N GLN A 201 17.47 11.09 9.76
CA GLN A 201 17.19 10.59 11.10
C GLN A 201 18.46 10.31 11.89
N SER A 202 18.39 10.61 13.19
CA SER A 202 19.42 10.29 14.15
C SER A 202 19.10 8.99 14.89
N LYS A 203 20.10 8.43 15.57
CA LYS A 203 19.92 7.21 16.39
C LYS A 203 18.77 7.38 17.37
N GLY A 204 17.89 6.39 17.40
CA GLY A 204 16.70 6.37 18.27
C GLY A 204 15.44 6.96 17.64
N ASP A 205 15.54 7.70 16.51
CA ASP A 205 14.37 8.22 15.81
C ASP A 205 13.52 7.09 15.22
N LYS A 206 12.22 7.33 15.09
CA LYS A 206 11.23 6.30 14.74
C LYS A 206 10.88 6.30 13.26
N LEU A 207 10.77 5.11 12.70
CA LEU A 207 10.21 4.83 11.38
C LEU A 207 8.92 4.03 11.53
N PHE A 208 7.87 4.46 10.82
CA PHE A 208 6.60 3.73 10.69
C PHE A 208 6.39 3.33 9.24
N LEU A 209 6.08 2.04 9.03
CA LEU A 209 5.72 1.51 7.72
C LEU A 209 4.37 0.82 7.81
N ALA A 210 3.56 0.97 6.76
CA ALA A 210 2.36 0.18 6.54
C ALA A 210 2.29 -0.17 5.05
N TYR A 211 2.03 -1.46 4.73
CA TYR A 211 1.94 -1.95 3.36
C TYR A 211 1.31 -3.36 3.29
N PRO A 212 0.95 -3.86 2.09
CA PRO A 212 0.42 -5.20 1.91
C PRO A 212 1.37 -6.29 2.39
N ASN A 213 0.80 -7.30 3.09
CA ASN A 213 1.51 -8.41 3.69
C ASN A 213 1.50 -9.65 2.80
N SER A 214 2.59 -9.94 2.10
CA SER A 214 2.71 -11.15 1.28
C SER A 214 2.85 -12.45 2.09
N SER A 215 3.00 -12.35 3.42
CA SER A 215 2.96 -13.52 4.31
C SER A 215 1.53 -13.95 4.65
N SER A 216 0.49 -13.17 4.31
CA SER A 216 -0.91 -13.48 4.59
C SER A 216 -1.38 -14.79 3.95
N PHE A 217 -2.45 -15.37 4.48
CA PHE A 217 -3.06 -16.56 3.86
C PHE A 217 -3.56 -16.27 2.46
N ASN A 218 -4.23 -15.11 2.27
CA ASN A 218 -4.75 -14.72 0.96
C ASN A 218 -3.65 -14.58 -0.08
N ALA A 219 -2.53 -13.92 0.26
CA ALA A 219 -1.39 -13.79 -0.64
C ALA A 219 -0.82 -15.13 -1.08
N ARG A 220 -0.71 -16.09 -0.13
CA ARG A 220 -0.13 -17.42 -0.37
C ARG A 220 -1.04 -18.31 -1.22
N ILE A 221 -2.36 -18.22 -1.03
CA ILE A 221 -3.35 -19.05 -1.74
C ILE A 221 -3.65 -18.46 -3.12
N LEU A 222 -3.94 -17.15 -3.18
CA LEU A 222 -4.41 -16.48 -4.39
C LEU A 222 -3.28 -16.08 -5.34
N LYS A 223 -2.05 -15.90 -4.82
CA LYS A 223 -0.87 -15.57 -5.63
C LYS A 223 -1.13 -14.35 -6.53
N GLY A 224 -0.99 -14.49 -7.85
CA GLY A 224 -1.26 -13.44 -8.83
C GLY A 224 -2.70 -12.90 -8.83
N LYS A 225 -3.66 -13.66 -8.27
CA LYS A 225 -5.06 -13.25 -8.10
C LYS A 225 -5.36 -12.58 -6.76
N TRP A 226 -4.37 -12.43 -5.90
CA TRP A 226 -4.54 -11.74 -4.62
C TRP A 226 -4.94 -10.27 -4.85
N ARG A 227 -5.96 -9.81 -4.14
CA ARG A 227 -6.54 -8.46 -4.33
C ARG A 227 -5.56 -7.29 -4.21
N MET A 228 -4.41 -7.51 -3.53
CA MET A 228 -3.35 -6.51 -3.41
C MET A 228 -2.42 -6.49 -4.62
N VAL A 229 -2.45 -7.52 -5.47
CA VAL A 229 -1.72 -7.52 -6.73
C VAL A 229 -2.48 -6.64 -7.71
N ALA A 230 -2.08 -5.37 -7.77
CA ALA A 230 -2.64 -4.36 -8.65
C ALA A 230 -1.51 -3.81 -9.54
N PRO A 231 -1.28 -4.42 -10.72
CA PRO A 231 -0.20 -4.04 -11.61
C PRO A 231 -0.21 -2.56 -11.94
N LEU A 232 0.98 -1.95 -12.09
CA LEU A 232 1.25 -0.52 -12.18
C LEU A 232 1.02 0.28 -10.90
N SER A 233 0.19 -0.21 -9.97
CA SER A 233 0.02 0.41 -8.67
C SER A 233 0.95 -0.24 -7.64
N HIS A 234 0.83 -1.56 -7.45
CA HIS A 234 1.68 -2.30 -6.51
C HIS A 234 2.73 -3.12 -7.25
N LEU A 235 3.99 -2.84 -7.01
CA LEU A 235 5.15 -3.48 -7.62
C LEU A 235 5.82 -4.48 -6.67
N ASN A 236 5.73 -4.22 -5.36
CA ASN A 236 6.42 -4.92 -4.28
C ASN A 236 5.45 -5.37 -3.20
N PHE A 237 5.65 -6.56 -2.65
CA PHE A 237 4.80 -7.12 -1.59
C PHE A 237 5.69 -7.73 -0.51
N PHE A 238 5.68 -7.11 0.66
CA PHE A 238 6.62 -7.40 1.73
C PHE A 238 6.17 -8.59 2.56
N SER A 239 7.13 -9.49 2.84
CA SER A 239 7.03 -10.52 3.88
C SER A 239 7.67 -10.02 5.17
N ILE A 240 7.45 -10.73 6.28
CA ILE A 240 8.17 -10.43 7.53
C ILE A 240 9.69 -10.49 7.32
N SER A 241 10.18 -11.50 6.59
CA SER A 241 11.62 -11.66 6.34
C SER A 241 12.18 -10.53 5.48
N SER A 242 11.50 -10.18 4.38
CA SER A 242 11.93 -9.07 3.53
C SER A 242 11.86 -7.72 4.23
N THR A 243 10.87 -7.52 5.12
CA THR A 243 10.78 -6.32 5.97
C THR A 243 11.99 -6.19 6.88
N LYS A 244 12.43 -7.27 7.54
CA LYS A 244 13.63 -7.26 8.39
C LYS A 244 14.88 -6.88 7.61
N ILE A 245 15.07 -7.47 6.41
CA ILE A 245 16.21 -7.16 5.54
C ILE A 245 16.16 -5.71 5.03
N LEU A 246 14.99 -5.22 4.62
CA LEU A 246 14.80 -3.81 4.23
C LEU A 246 15.24 -2.87 5.35
N LEU A 247 14.74 -3.10 6.56
CA LEU A 247 15.07 -2.29 7.73
C LEU A 247 16.59 -2.31 8.03
N GLU A 248 17.20 -3.48 8.02
CA GLU A 248 18.63 -3.65 8.27
C GLU A 248 19.46 -2.89 7.23
N ARG A 249 19.17 -3.07 5.94
CA ARG A 249 19.86 -2.39 4.84
C ARG A 249 19.74 -0.86 4.89
N CYS A 250 18.65 -0.35 5.52
CA CYS A 250 18.41 1.09 5.68
C CYS A 250 18.88 1.64 7.06
N GLY A 251 19.53 0.81 7.89
CA GLY A 251 20.07 1.21 9.18
C GLY A 251 19.01 1.33 10.29
N TYR A 252 18.01 0.46 10.27
CA TYR A 252 16.97 0.39 11.30
C TYR A 252 16.97 -0.94 12.05
N LYS A 253 16.49 -0.90 13.30
CA LYS A 253 16.16 -2.07 14.11
C LYS A 253 14.64 -2.15 14.28
N PRO A 254 13.99 -3.27 13.93
CA PRO A 254 12.56 -3.42 14.17
C PRO A 254 12.25 -3.46 15.66
N LEU A 255 11.22 -2.72 16.08
CA LEU A 255 10.62 -2.81 17.42
C LEU A 255 9.34 -3.65 17.38
N ILE A 256 8.49 -3.39 16.38
CA ILE A 256 7.22 -4.08 16.20
C ILE A 256 7.06 -4.40 14.71
N ILE A 257 6.73 -5.64 14.40
CA ILE A 257 6.20 -6.05 13.10
C ILE A 257 4.88 -6.76 13.39
N LYS A 258 3.77 -6.17 12.96
CA LYS A 258 2.42 -6.64 13.24
C LYS A 258 1.67 -6.92 11.96
N GLU A 259 1.17 -8.14 11.81
CA GLU A 259 0.20 -8.49 10.77
C GLU A 259 -1.21 -8.06 11.23
N THR A 260 -1.97 -7.45 10.34
CA THR A 260 -3.32 -6.97 10.66
C THR A 260 -4.26 -7.11 9.47
N SER A 261 -5.55 -7.14 9.77
CA SER A 261 -6.61 -7.32 8.78
C SER A 261 -7.30 -6.00 8.47
N PHE A 262 -7.72 -5.83 7.20
CA PHE A 262 -8.67 -4.80 6.80
C PHE A 262 -10.13 -5.17 7.14
N VAL A 263 -10.38 -6.42 7.50
CA VAL A 263 -11.74 -6.92 7.77
C VAL A 263 -12.12 -6.65 9.21
N TYR A 264 -13.19 -5.90 9.40
CA TYR A 264 -13.78 -5.71 10.71
C TYR A 264 -14.59 -6.93 11.12
N ILE A 265 -14.33 -7.49 12.30
CA ILE A 265 -15.10 -8.63 12.85
C ILE A 265 -16.62 -8.37 12.76
N LYS A 266 -17.08 -7.14 13.07
CA LYS A 266 -18.49 -6.78 12.94
C LYS A 266 -19.03 -6.91 11.51
N LYS A 267 -18.21 -6.59 10.49
CA LYS A 267 -18.58 -6.72 9.08
C LYS A 267 -18.64 -8.19 8.69
N LEU A 268 -17.68 -8.99 9.15
CA LEU A 268 -17.66 -10.44 8.91
C LEU A 268 -18.86 -11.13 9.56
N VAL A 269 -19.11 -10.87 10.85
CA VAL A 269 -20.27 -11.43 11.57
C VAL A 269 -21.58 -11.08 10.86
N ARG A 270 -21.77 -9.82 10.44
CA ARG A 270 -22.96 -9.43 9.65
C ARG A 270 -23.05 -10.17 8.32
N SER A 271 -21.93 -10.40 7.64
CA SER A 271 -21.89 -11.14 6.36
C SER A 271 -22.25 -12.61 6.58
N ILE A 272 -21.73 -13.24 7.64
CA ILE A 272 -22.04 -14.62 8.02
C ILE A 272 -23.52 -14.76 8.41
N LEU A 273 -24.04 -13.87 9.27
CA LEU A 273 -25.42 -13.91 9.73
C LEU A 273 -26.44 -13.68 8.60
N ARG A 274 -26.06 -12.91 7.56
CA ARG A 274 -26.91 -12.69 6.38
C ARG A 274 -26.82 -13.81 5.36
N LEU A 275 -25.82 -14.69 5.44
CA LEU A 275 -25.59 -15.74 4.46
C LEU A 275 -26.79 -16.69 4.30
N PRO A 276 -27.40 -17.25 5.38
CA PRO A 276 -28.55 -18.12 5.25
C PRO A 276 -29.73 -17.43 4.58
N ILE A 277 -30.02 -16.19 4.98
CA ILE A 277 -31.18 -15.42 4.46
C ILE A 277 -30.95 -15.06 2.99
N THR A 278 -29.78 -14.57 2.62
CA THR A 278 -29.50 -14.20 1.23
C THR A 278 -29.31 -15.42 0.34
N PHE A 279 -28.77 -16.52 0.86
CA PHE A 279 -28.63 -17.78 0.12
C PHE A 279 -29.97 -18.36 -0.20
N THR A 280 -30.91 -18.41 0.77
CA THR A 280 -32.27 -18.87 0.54
C THR A 280 -33.04 -17.97 -0.44
N LEU A 281 -32.91 -16.63 -0.31
CA LEU A 281 -33.56 -15.69 -1.23
C LEU A 281 -32.99 -15.81 -2.66
N ASP A 282 -31.65 -15.95 -2.80
CA ASP A 282 -31.01 -16.15 -4.11
C ASP A 282 -31.41 -17.52 -4.73
N LEU A 283 -31.61 -18.54 -3.90
CA LEU A 283 -32.09 -19.86 -4.33
C LEU A 283 -33.55 -19.78 -4.84
N PHE A 284 -34.45 -19.14 -4.07
CA PHE A 284 -35.83 -18.93 -4.46
C PHE A 284 -35.98 -18.03 -5.70
N SER A 285 -35.06 -17.09 -5.91
CA SER A 285 -35.05 -16.19 -7.07
C SER A 285 -34.34 -16.78 -8.28
N LEU A 286 -33.91 -18.05 -8.25
CA LEU A 286 -33.12 -18.73 -9.30
C LEU A 286 -31.78 -18.04 -9.64
N LYS A 287 -31.25 -17.21 -8.73
CA LYS A 287 -29.94 -16.50 -8.89
C LYS A 287 -28.77 -17.31 -8.30
N PHE A 288 -28.67 -18.57 -8.64
CA PHE A 288 -27.62 -19.49 -8.16
C PHE A 288 -26.22 -18.94 -8.27
N SER A 289 -25.91 -18.23 -9.38
CA SER A 289 -24.57 -17.67 -9.61
C SER A 289 -24.17 -16.60 -8.59
N GLN A 290 -25.13 -15.91 -7.97
CA GLN A 290 -24.84 -14.88 -6.96
C GLN A 290 -24.62 -15.49 -5.58
N ALA A 291 -25.37 -16.53 -5.21
CA ALA A 291 -25.18 -17.25 -3.97
C ALA A 291 -23.76 -17.86 -3.87
N PHE A 292 -23.30 -18.51 -4.94
CA PHE A 292 -21.97 -19.10 -5.01
C PHE A 292 -20.82 -18.08 -5.05
N LYS A 293 -21.03 -16.86 -5.57
CA LYS A 293 -20.01 -15.79 -5.59
C LYS A 293 -19.70 -15.21 -4.20
N ARG A 294 -20.62 -15.30 -3.24
CA ARG A 294 -20.44 -14.75 -1.88
C ARG A 294 -19.63 -15.65 -0.96
N PHE A 295 -19.67 -16.95 -1.18
CA PHE A 295 -18.96 -17.90 -0.34
C PHE A 295 -17.44 -17.71 -0.37
N PRO A 296 -16.78 -17.59 -1.53
CA PRO A 296 -15.36 -17.26 -1.58
C PRO A 296 -14.99 -15.95 -0.87
N GLU A 297 -15.82 -14.89 -1.00
CA GLU A 297 -15.57 -13.61 -0.34
C GLU A 297 -15.56 -13.74 1.19
N ILE A 298 -16.47 -14.51 1.75
CA ILE A 298 -16.52 -14.77 3.19
C ILE A 298 -15.32 -15.57 3.64
N LEU A 299 -14.96 -16.63 2.91
CA LEU A 299 -13.79 -17.43 3.19
C LEU A 299 -12.52 -16.57 3.20
N PHE A 300 -12.32 -15.70 2.20
CA PHE A 300 -11.18 -14.80 2.14
C PHE A 300 -11.16 -13.77 3.28
N ASN A 301 -12.33 -13.30 3.71
CA ASN A 301 -12.43 -12.42 4.88
C ASN A 301 -12.05 -13.15 6.18
N ILE A 302 -12.42 -14.42 6.32
CA ILE A 302 -12.01 -15.25 7.47
C ILE A 302 -10.48 -15.46 7.45
N LEU A 303 -9.91 -15.82 6.30
CA LEU A 303 -8.47 -16.00 6.16
C LEU A 303 -7.69 -14.70 6.44
N ASP A 304 -8.24 -13.53 6.03
CA ASP A 304 -7.64 -12.23 6.35
C ASP A 304 -7.66 -11.94 7.85
N LEU A 305 -8.69 -12.35 8.59
CA LEU A 305 -8.72 -12.23 10.06
C LEU A 305 -7.70 -13.10 10.76
N LEU A 306 -7.43 -14.30 10.23
CA LEU A 306 -6.45 -15.22 10.82
C LEU A 306 -5.01 -14.73 10.62
N LYS A 307 -4.70 -14.24 9.42
CA LYS A 307 -3.38 -13.69 9.06
C LYS A 307 -3.54 -12.59 8.04
N GLY A 308 -3.61 -11.35 8.56
CA GLY A 308 -4.06 -10.19 7.82
C GLY A 308 -3.23 -9.79 6.61
N ASP A 309 -3.91 -9.19 5.66
CA ASP A 309 -3.36 -8.74 4.37
C ASP A 309 -2.52 -7.46 4.49
N GLN A 310 -2.40 -6.87 5.69
CA GLN A 310 -1.59 -5.68 5.93
C GLN A 310 -0.54 -5.92 6.99
N MET A 311 0.62 -5.29 6.84
CA MET A 311 1.71 -5.28 7.79
C MET A 311 1.92 -3.87 8.32
N LEU A 312 2.03 -3.74 9.64
CA LEU A 312 2.36 -2.51 10.35
C LEU A 312 3.71 -2.68 11.04
N VAL A 313 4.60 -1.71 10.85
CA VAL A 313 5.97 -1.79 11.36
C VAL A 313 6.31 -0.52 12.13
N ILE A 314 6.94 -0.70 13.29
CA ILE A 314 7.69 0.35 14.00
C ILE A 314 9.13 -0.09 14.07
N ALA A 315 10.04 0.79 13.67
CA ALA A 315 11.48 0.58 13.76
C ALA A 315 12.17 1.82 14.33
N ILE A 316 13.36 1.65 14.84
CA ILE A 316 14.21 2.74 15.33
C ILE A 316 15.50 2.80 14.53
N LYS A 317 16.02 4.00 14.30
CA LYS A 317 17.31 4.25 13.68
C LYS A 317 18.41 3.73 14.60
N LYS A 318 19.38 2.97 14.03
CA LYS A 318 20.56 2.42 14.73
C LYS A 318 21.59 3.49 15.05
#